data_2ce354bfbae24cebfce627c323d21532
#
_entry.id   2ce354bfbae24cebfce627c323d21532
#
_cell.length_a   1.000
_cell.length_b   1.000
_cell.length_c   1.000
_cell.angle_alpha   90.00
_cell.angle_beta   90.00
_cell.angle_gamma   90.00
#
_symmetry.space_group_name_H-M   'P 1'
#
loop_
_entity.id
_entity.type
_entity.pdbx_description
1 polymer ?
#
loop_
_entity_poly.entity_id
_entity_poly.type
_entity_poly.pdbx_seq_one_letter_code
_entity_poly.pdbx_strand_id
1 'polypeptide(L)'
;MLSINTNLSSLIAQNSLKDSTNILNQAVERMTTGYKINHASDNAANYSIATNMATKIGAYQVAEDNALQGLEMMSTSLESLNQISDKLNRMRALAVQSQNGTYGAQSLSAIKAEANALLDEITRINNSAEFNGIKLFSTGKMDVTNAGKELELNEQGFLQDVVKVDTTSMTKLSSVDPNATLAVGEYSISTPEELAKLATMTNAGLVEAGSTFTLANDIDIGAWCRANEANGGWIPIGNDTYSFSCSFNGNGYTISNLYIDRHSLNQGLFRSATSVKNLKLENVNITGRAIVGAIVAVAADITNCSVTGTIKGSQSNVGGIIGAPGNSCNITYCYANVNISGSTDVGGISGRSGKISNCFSEGYISGGLGVAGIVCDTNIQVTSSKSSATISGNRTVGGISAITRSCGTSDCFFNGSINGSSGVGGISGSGSVQNCIVEGKVVGVTNFGIFTGSEDSVSDSYYYGGSLSDLTFTGNDSTSTIINIKNLATPTDYALQIGTCGDSARSTLSYTTYIDFGELNNVLSSGIENAGTIEKIDNLVNIVAMKQTELGTGINRLESVLEEISTQYNNLVSSRSTLRDADMAEVSSDYIRQQILQQASATLMATANQSPAIALQLI
;
A
#
# COMPACT_ATOMS: atom_id res chain seq x y z
N MET A 1 -48.83 -75.15 12.08
CA MET A 1 -49.16 -75.08 13.53
C MET A 1 -49.91 -73.77 13.75
N LEU A 2 -51.21 -73.92 14.11
CA LEU A 2 -52.03 -72.77 14.52
C LEU A 2 -51.67 -72.45 15.98
N SER A 3 -50.87 -71.37 16.19
CA SER A 3 -50.60 -70.85 17.53
C SER A 3 -51.64 -69.77 17.85
N ILE A 4 -52.44 -70.01 18.89
CA ILE A 4 -53.52 -69.11 19.34
C ILE A 4 -52.92 -67.86 20.05
N ASN A 5 -51.77 -68.03 20.67
CA ASN A 5 -51.11 -66.92 21.40
C ASN A 5 -50.23 -66.00 20.53
N THR A 6 -49.84 -66.41 19.31
CA THR A 6 -49.01 -65.62 18.43
C THR A 6 -49.48 -65.73 16.99
N ASN A 7 -50.20 -64.77 16.48
CA ASN A 7 -50.63 -64.73 15.09
C ASN A 7 -49.50 -64.23 14.15
N LEU A 8 -48.65 -65.17 13.73
CA LEU A 8 -47.50 -64.87 12.86
C LEU A 8 -47.94 -64.26 11.53
N SER A 9 -49.08 -64.70 10.97
CA SER A 9 -49.60 -64.15 9.71
C SER A 9 -50.01 -62.67 9.84
N SER A 10 -50.64 -62.32 11.00
CA SER A 10 -50.98 -60.93 11.30
C SER A 10 -49.69 -60.06 11.50
N LEU A 11 -48.68 -60.62 12.18
CA LEU A 11 -47.41 -59.90 12.40
C LEU A 11 -46.65 -59.63 11.07
N ILE A 12 -46.64 -60.64 10.16
CA ILE A 12 -46.06 -60.47 8.81
C ILE A 12 -46.86 -59.44 8.02
N ALA A 13 -48.20 -59.49 8.04
CA ALA A 13 -49.02 -58.48 7.36
C ALA A 13 -48.84 -57.06 7.93
N GLN A 14 -48.70 -56.95 9.26
CA GLN A 14 -48.43 -55.67 9.92
C GLN A 14 -47.06 -55.07 9.53
N ASN A 15 -46.00 -55.89 9.49
CA ASN A 15 -44.69 -55.43 9.02
C ASN A 15 -44.76 -55.05 7.55
N SER A 16 -45.37 -55.80 6.67
CA SER A 16 -45.55 -55.47 5.27
C SER A 16 -46.34 -54.17 5.06
N LEU A 17 -47.41 -53.97 5.87
CA LEU A 17 -48.18 -52.71 5.85
C LEU A 17 -47.34 -51.52 6.28
N LYS A 18 -46.53 -51.67 7.35
CA LYS A 18 -45.61 -50.63 7.83
C LYS A 18 -44.56 -50.28 6.78
N ASP A 19 -43.96 -51.31 6.17
CA ASP A 19 -42.94 -51.09 5.13
C ASP A 19 -43.52 -50.42 3.88
N SER A 20 -44.70 -50.88 3.41
CA SER A 20 -45.38 -50.24 2.28
C SER A 20 -45.79 -48.79 2.58
N THR A 21 -46.23 -48.51 3.82
CA THR A 21 -46.54 -47.12 4.23
C THR A 21 -45.33 -46.22 4.25
N ASN A 22 -44.20 -46.73 4.75
CA ASN A 22 -42.94 -45.96 4.76
C ASN A 22 -42.46 -45.65 3.34
N ILE A 23 -42.48 -46.66 2.44
CA ILE A 23 -42.05 -46.46 1.03
C ILE A 23 -43.04 -45.54 0.30
N LEU A 24 -44.36 -45.66 0.60
CA LEU A 24 -45.37 -44.75 0.04
C LEU A 24 -45.13 -43.31 0.45
N ASN A 25 -44.83 -43.04 1.73
CA ASN A 25 -44.52 -41.72 2.22
C ASN A 25 -43.27 -41.15 1.53
N GLN A 26 -42.25 -41.98 1.35
CA GLN A 26 -41.04 -41.59 0.62
C GLN A 26 -41.33 -41.32 -0.87
N ALA A 27 -42.18 -42.09 -1.51
CA ALA A 27 -42.60 -41.82 -2.90
C ALA A 27 -43.39 -40.50 -3.01
N VAL A 28 -44.31 -40.22 -2.07
CA VAL A 28 -45.03 -38.94 -1.98
C VAL A 28 -44.07 -37.76 -1.81
N GLU A 29 -43.11 -37.90 -0.93
CA GLU A 29 -42.08 -36.85 -0.72
C GLU A 29 -41.28 -36.61 -2.00
N ARG A 30 -40.80 -37.67 -2.68
CA ARG A 30 -40.08 -37.57 -3.95
C ARG A 30 -40.93 -36.95 -5.06
N MET A 31 -42.22 -37.30 -5.14
CA MET A 31 -43.16 -36.68 -6.09
C MET A 31 -43.37 -35.19 -5.80
N THR A 32 -43.44 -34.82 -4.53
CA THR A 32 -43.67 -33.41 -4.13
C THR A 32 -42.47 -32.54 -4.34
N THR A 33 -41.26 -33.05 -4.04
CA THR A 33 -40.00 -32.29 -4.17
C THR A 33 -39.35 -32.38 -5.53
N GLY A 34 -39.68 -33.42 -6.32
CA GLY A 34 -38.98 -33.73 -7.57
C GLY A 34 -37.58 -34.32 -7.39
N TYR A 35 -37.17 -34.59 -6.16
CA TYR A 35 -35.84 -35.12 -5.84
C TYR A 35 -35.91 -36.58 -5.35
N LYS A 36 -34.96 -37.40 -5.86
CA LYS A 36 -34.78 -38.78 -5.36
C LYS A 36 -34.05 -38.82 -4.01
N ILE A 37 -33.28 -37.77 -3.69
CA ILE A 37 -32.51 -37.60 -2.43
C ILE A 37 -32.98 -36.32 -1.75
N ASN A 38 -33.81 -36.45 -0.73
CA ASN A 38 -34.36 -35.36 0.07
C ASN A 38 -33.57 -35.17 1.37
N HIS A 39 -33.18 -36.24 2.02
CA HIS A 39 -32.50 -36.26 3.30
C HIS A 39 -31.13 -36.95 3.22
N ALA A 40 -30.23 -36.62 4.15
CA ALA A 40 -28.95 -37.31 4.26
C ALA A 40 -29.08 -38.82 4.53
N SER A 41 -30.21 -39.24 5.11
CA SER A 41 -30.55 -40.66 5.34
C SER A 41 -30.80 -41.44 4.05
N ASP A 42 -31.22 -40.79 2.96
CA ASP A 42 -31.49 -41.43 1.67
C ASP A 42 -30.20 -41.89 1.00
N ASN A 43 -29.21 -41.02 0.98
CA ASN A 43 -27.84 -41.31 0.53
C ASN A 43 -26.90 -40.19 1.01
N ALA A 44 -26.19 -40.43 2.10
CA ALA A 44 -25.32 -39.40 2.74
C ALA A 44 -24.22 -38.89 1.82
N ALA A 45 -23.62 -39.76 1.00
CA ALA A 45 -22.53 -39.36 0.08
C ALA A 45 -23.04 -38.44 -1.01
N ASN A 46 -24.11 -38.85 -1.72
CA ASN A 46 -24.67 -38.05 -2.82
C ASN A 46 -25.37 -36.79 -2.30
N TYR A 47 -25.95 -36.79 -1.11
CA TYR A 47 -26.51 -35.60 -0.47
C TYR A 47 -25.43 -34.56 -0.19
N SER A 48 -24.28 -34.97 0.37
CA SER A 48 -23.15 -34.11 0.62
C SER A 48 -22.59 -33.51 -0.70
N ILE A 49 -22.43 -34.35 -1.72
CA ILE A 49 -21.96 -33.89 -3.05
C ILE A 49 -22.95 -32.89 -3.66
N ALA A 50 -24.26 -33.20 -3.64
CA ALA A 50 -25.29 -32.31 -4.19
C ALA A 50 -25.39 -30.96 -3.43
N THR A 51 -25.16 -30.97 -2.11
CA THR A 51 -25.13 -29.76 -1.28
C THR A 51 -23.91 -28.90 -1.63
N ASN A 52 -22.75 -29.52 -1.75
CA ASN A 52 -21.54 -28.81 -2.18
C ASN A 52 -21.68 -28.21 -3.59
N MET A 53 -22.32 -28.96 -4.51
CA MET A 53 -22.63 -28.43 -5.84
C MET A 53 -23.61 -27.26 -5.78
N ALA A 54 -24.63 -27.31 -4.93
CA ALA A 54 -25.58 -26.21 -4.74
C ALA A 54 -24.89 -24.94 -4.24
N THR A 55 -23.96 -25.07 -3.28
CA THR A 55 -23.14 -23.93 -2.80
C THR A 55 -22.29 -23.35 -3.92
N LYS A 56 -21.65 -24.19 -4.74
CA LYS A 56 -20.86 -23.72 -5.89
C LYS A 56 -21.73 -23.04 -6.95
N ILE A 57 -22.91 -23.58 -7.25
CA ILE A 57 -23.87 -22.98 -8.18
C ILE A 57 -24.25 -21.57 -7.72
N GLY A 58 -24.58 -21.38 -6.43
CA GLY A 58 -24.85 -20.06 -5.88
C GLY A 58 -23.66 -19.10 -5.97
N ALA A 59 -22.45 -19.61 -5.74
CA ALA A 59 -21.25 -18.81 -5.87
C ALA A 59 -20.97 -18.38 -7.32
N TYR A 60 -21.26 -19.25 -8.32
CA TYR A 60 -21.12 -18.88 -9.73
C TYR A 60 -22.16 -17.85 -10.16
N GLN A 61 -23.39 -17.89 -9.64
CA GLN A 61 -24.39 -16.85 -9.91
C GLN A 61 -23.92 -15.48 -9.44
N VAL A 62 -23.41 -15.38 -8.20
CA VAL A 62 -22.86 -14.12 -7.68
C VAL A 62 -21.62 -13.67 -8.50
N ALA A 63 -20.78 -14.60 -8.94
CA ALA A 63 -19.64 -14.28 -9.76
C ALA A 63 -20.04 -13.74 -11.16
N GLU A 64 -21.11 -14.30 -11.76
CA GLU A 64 -21.71 -13.82 -13.00
C GLU A 64 -22.25 -12.39 -12.85
N ASP A 65 -23.03 -12.13 -11.78
CA ASP A 65 -23.55 -10.80 -11.49
C ASP A 65 -22.43 -9.76 -11.29
N ASN A 66 -21.37 -10.13 -10.57
CA ASN A 66 -20.21 -9.28 -10.37
C ASN A 66 -19.49 -8.98 -11.71
N ALA A 67 -19.31 -9.99 -12.55
CA ALA A 67 -18.66 -9.82 -13.85
C ALA A 67 -19.48 -8.94 -14.80
N LEU A 68 -20.79 -9.06 -14.79
CA LEU A 68 -21.71 -8.19 -15.55
C LEU A 68 -21.62 -6.74 -15.09
N GLN A 69 -21.64 -6.49 -13.78
CA GLN A 69 -21.46 -5.13 -13.24
C GLN A 69 -20.10 -4.55 -13.61
N GLY A 70 -19.03 -5.35 -13.58
CA GLY A 70 -17.71 -4.96 -14.04
C GLY A 70 -17.66 -4.59 -15.52
N LEU A 71 -18.36 -5.35 -16.36
CA LEU A 71 -18.47 -5.09 -17.80
C LEU A 71 -19.20 -3.78 -18.08
N GLU A 72 -20.32 -3.52 -17.40
CA GLU A 72 -21.07 -2.27 -17.52
C GLU A 72 -20.24 -1.06 -17.07
N MET A 73 -19.49 -1.19 -15.98
CA MET A 73 -18.60 -0.15 -15.47
C MET A 73 -17.48 0.18 -16.48
N MET A 74 -16.85 -0.86 -17.07
CA MET A 74 -15.82 -0.65 -18.10
C MET A 74 -16.38 -0.04 -19.38
N SER A 75 -17.56 -0.46 -19.79
CA SER A 75 -18.24 0.11 -20.96
C SER A 75 -18.56 1.59 -20.76
N THR A 76 -19.03 1.98 -19.56
CA THR A 76 -19.28 3.37 -19.19
C THR A 76 -17.98 4.19 -19.21
N SER A 77 -16.89 3.61 -18.70
CA SER A 77 -15.56 4.23 -18.74
C SER A 77 -15.06 4.44 -20.17
N LEU A 78 -15.21 3.41 -21.03
CA LEU A 78 -14.80 3.46 -22.43
C LEU A 78 -15.57 4.54 -23.20
N GLU A 79 -16.89 4.63 -23.00
CA GLU A 79 -17.73 5.65 -23.64
C GLU A 79 -17.33 7.06 -23.24
N SER A 80 -17.03 7.27 -21.95
CA SER A 80 -16.53 8.56 -21.47
C SER A 80 -15.17 8.92 -22.05
N LEU A 81 -14.26 7.95 -22.24
CA LEU A 81 -12.97 8.16 -22.91
C LEU A 81 -13.15 8.46 -24.41
N ASN A 82 -14.14 7.86 -25.08
CA ASN A 82 -14.48 8.17 -26.47
C ASN A 82 -14.87 9.65 -26.60
N GLN A 83 -15.73 10.15 -25.71
CA GLN A 83 -16.11 11.55 -25.70
C GLN A 83 -14.91 12.49 -25.45
N ILE A 84 -14.01 12.14 -24.53
CA ILE A 84 -12.77 12.90 -24.31
C ILE A 84 -11.88 12.90 -25.56
N SER A 85 -11.70 11.75 -26.19
CA SER A 85 -10.92 11.61 -27.43
C SER A 85 -11.44 12.53 -28.53
N ASP A 86 -12.76 12.60 -28.73
CA ASP A 86 -13.38 13.49 -29.71
C ASP A 86 -13.08 14.97 -29.43
N LYS A 87 -13.12 15.39 -28.17
CA LYS A 87 -12.79 16.77 -27.77
C LYS A 87 -11.30 17.07 -28.00
N LEU A 88 -10.41 16.14 -27.66
CA LEU A 88 -8.97 16.28 -27.92
C LEU A 88 -8.65 16.36 -29.41
N ASN A 89 -9.29 15.54 -30.24
CA ASN A 89 -9.14 15.60 -31.69
C ASN A 89 -9.64 16.94 -32.27
N ARG A 90 -10.74 17.49 -31.77
CA ARG A 90 -11.22 18.83 -32.13
C ARG A 90 -10.23 19.91 -31.69
N MET A 91 -9.68 19.80 -30.48
CA MET A 91 -8.68 20.75 -29.95
C MET A 91 -7.39 20.69 -30.79
N ARG A 92 -6.97 19.50 -31.22
CA ARG A 92 -5.84 19.32 -32.16
C ARG A 92 -6.08 20.06 -33.47
N ALA A 93 -7.28 19.92 -34.05
CA ALA A 93 -7.63 20.63 -35.26
C ALA A 93 -7.56 22.17 -35.08
N LEU A 94 -8.02 22.69 -33.94
CA LEU A 94 -7.91 24.10 -33.59
C LEU A 94 -6.45 24.54 -33.41
N ALA A 95 -5.60 23.72 -32.80
CA ALA A 95 -4.19 24.00 -32.66
C ALA A 95 -3.47 24.07 -34.02
N VAL A 96 -3.77 23.15 -34.95
CA VAL A 96 -3.26 23.20 -36.34
C VAL A 96 -3.78 24.47 -37.05
N GLN A 97 -5.05 24.80 -36.87
CA GLN A 97 -5.64 25.98 -37.46
C GLN A 97 -5.00 27.27 -36.93
N SER A 98 -4.68 27.35 -35.63
CA SER A 98 -4.07 28.53 -35.02
C SER A 98 -2.66 28.83 -35.50
N GLN A 99 -1.94 27.84 -36.03
CA GLN A 99 -0.59 28.00 -36.58
C GLN A 99 -0.59 28.55 -38.00
N ASN A 100 -1.78 28.71 -38.63
CA ASN A 100 -1.87 29.31 -39.94
C ASN A 100 -1.72 30.84 -39.84
N GLY A 101 -0.67 31.37 -40.40
CA GLY A 101 -0.32 32.80 -40.38
C GLY A 101 -1.33 33.75 -41.07
N THR A 102 -2.43 33.23 -41.60
CA THR A 102 -3.49 34.06 -42.23
C THR A 102 -4.54 34.55 -41.21
N TYR A 103 -4.51 34.06 -39.97
CA TYR A 103 -5.48 34.47 -38.94
C TYR A 103 -4.99 35.69 -38.14
N GLY A 104 -5.82 36.72 -38.10
CA GLY A 104 -5.56 37.91 -37.26
C GLY A 104 -5.88 37.65 -35.76
N ALA A 105 -5.46 38.55 -34.89
CA ALA A 105 -5.59 38.43 -33.43
C ALA A 105 -7.01 38.09 -32.95
N GLN A 106 -8.04 38.64 -33.59
CA GLN A 106 -9.45 38.37 -33.25
C GLN A 106 -9.85 36.92 -33.54
N SER A 107 -9.40 36.38 -34.67
CA SER A 107 -9.66 34.98 -35.04
C SER A 107 -8.91 34.01 -34.15
N LEU A 108 -7.67 34.32 -33.80
CA LEU A 108 -6.88 33.53 -32.82
C LEU A 108 -7.52 33.55 -31.43
N SER A 109 -8.09 34.70 -31.01
CA SER A 109 -8.84 34.80 -29.75
C SER A 109 -10.10 33.91 -29.75
N ALA A 110 -10.79 33.84 -30.88
CA ALA A 110 -11.97 32.95 -31.02
C ALA A 110 -11.57 31.47 -30.99
N ILE A 111 -10.48 31.08 -31.67
CA ILE A 111 -9.93 29.72 -31.63
C ILE A 111 -9.54 29.32 -30.20
N LYS A 112 -8.88 30.23 -29.47
CA LYS A 112 -8.50 30.04 -28.08
C LYS A 112 -9.71 29.87 -27.16
N ALA A 113 -10.76 30.66 -27.38
CA ALA A 113 -12.00 30.54 -26.61
C ALA A 113 -12.69 29.18 -26.82
N GLU A 114 -12.73 28.69 -28.08
CA GLU A 114 -13.26 27.34 -28.39
C GLU A 114 -12.40 26.26 -27.74
N ALA A 115 -11.07 26.36 -27.79
CA ALA A 115 -10.19 25.39 -27.15
C ALA A 115 -10.34 25.35 -25.63
N ASN A 116 -10.52 26.50 -24.98
CA ASN A 116 -10.81 26.57 -23.55
C ASN A 116 -12.17 25.92 -23.21
N ALA A 117 -13.20 26.17 -24.01
CA ALA A 117 -14.51 25.52 -23.83
C ALA A 117 -14.44 23.98 -23.99
N LEU A 118 -13.59 23.49 -24.89
CA LEU A 118 -13.34 22.05 -25.00
C LEU A 118 -12.59 21.48 -23.80
N LEU A 119 -11.64 22.24 -23.23
CA LEU A 119 -10.94 21.85 -21.99
C LEU A 119 -11.91 21.80 -20.81
N ASP A 120 -12.80 22.80 -20.69
CA ASP A 120 -13.81 22.81 -19.63
C ASP A 120 -14.74 21.59 -19.76
N GLU A 121 -15.10 21.22 -20.99
CA GLU A 121 -15.94 20.04 -21.24
C GLU A 121 -15.20 18.72 -20.94
N ILE A 122 -13.92 18.60 -21.31
CA ILE A 122 -13.09 17.45 -20.91
C ILE A 122 -13.03 17.35 -19.39
N THR A 123 -12.80 18.46 -18.71
CA THR A 123 -12.77 18.52 -17.24
C THR A 123 -14.13 18.13 -16.63
N ARG A 124 -15.23 18.59 -17.25
CA ARG A 124 -16.57 18.20 -16.83
C ARG A 124 -16.81 16.70 -16.97
N ILE A 125 -16.46 16.11 -18.12
CA ILE A 125 -16.59 14.65 -18.34
C ILE A 125 -15.75 13.89 -17.33
N ASN A 126 -14.48 14.30 -17.13
CA ASN A 126 -13.56 13.68 -16.19
C ASN A 126 -14.12 13.68 -14.76
N ASN A 127 -14.75 14.76 -14.34
CA ASN A 127 -15.29 14.91 -12.99
C ASN A 127 -16.70 14.31 -12.81
N SER A 128 -17.48 14.19 -13.89
CA SER A 128 -18.86 13.70 -13.84
C SER A 128 -19.00 12.21 -14.13
N ALA A 129 -18.01 11.59 -14.80
CA ALA A 129 -18.08 10.17 -15.11
C ALA A 129 -18.10 9.33 -13.83
N GLU A 130 -19.21 8.64 -13.60
CA GLU A 130 -19.40 7.80 -12.43
C GLU A 130 -20.23 6.56 -12.76
N PHE A 131 -20.01 5.50 -12.01
CA PHE A 131 -20.79 4.27 -12.04
C PHE A 131 -21.19 3.89 -10.62
N ASN A 132 -22.47 3.80 -10.35
CA ASN A 132 -23.02 3.49 -9.02
C ASN A 132 -22.40 4.33 -7.87
N GLY A 133 -22.24 5.65 -8.12
CA GLY A 133 -21.64 6.59 -7.16
C GLY A 133 -20.10 6.54 -7.08
N ILE A 134 -19.46 5.69 -7.86
CA ILE A 134 -18.01 5.56 -7.92
C ILE A 134 -17.50 6.39 -9.10
N LYS A 135 -16.61 7.34 -8.85
CA LYS A 135 -16.01 8.18 -9.89
C LYS A 135 -15.02 7.36 -10.73
N LEU A 136 -15.22 7.34 -12.06
CA LEU A 136 -14.43 6.52 -12.96
C LEU A 136 -13.05 7.12 -13.29
N PHE A 137 -12.93 8.44 -13.29
CA PHE A 137 -11.71 9.17 -13.65
C PHE A 137 -11.19 10.09 -12.55
N SER A 138 -11.95 10.30 -11.48
CA SER A 138 -11.45 11.15 -10.42
C SER A 138 -10.24 10.47 -9.78
N THR A 139 -9.23 11.28 -9.49
CA THR A 139 -8.35 11.01 -8.37
C THR A 139 -9.25 10.95 -7.12
N GLY A 140 -10.06 9.90 -7.01
CA GLY A 140 -10.67 9.60 -5.76
C GLY A 140 -9.49 9.53 -4.81
N LYS A 141 -9.42 10.45 -3.88
CA LYS A 141 -8.75 10.14 -2.64
C LYS A 141 -9.45 8.88 -2.14
N MET A 142 -8.97 7.69 -2.56
CA MET A 142 -9.04 6.60 -1.64
C MET A 142 -8.46 7.21 -0.37
N ASP A 143 -9.14 7.05 0.75
CA ASP A 143 -8.51 7.22 2.05
C ASP A 143 -7.45 6.10 2.24
N VAL A 144 -6.55 5.99 1.31
CA VAL A 144 -5.18 5.69 1.64
C VAL A 144 -4.79 6.97 2.39
N THR A 145 -4.72 6.91 3.68
CA THR A 145 -4.11 7.95 4.48
C THR A 145 -2.70 8.11 3.90
N ASN A 146 -2.56 9.04 2.98
CA ASN A 146 -1.33 9.31 2.22
C ASN A 146 -0.35 10.08 3.10
N ALA A 147 -0.27 9.73 4.38
CA ALA A 147 0.51 10.45 5.35
C ALA A 147 1.98 10.64 4.91
N GLY A 148 2.53 9.71 4.12
CA GLY A 148 3.86 9.88 3.55
C GLY A 148 3.88 10.72 2.27
N LYS A 149 2.86 10.65 1.41
CA LYS A 149 2.85 11.35 0.12
C LYS A 149 2.68 12.86 0.24
N GLU A 150 1.94 13.31 1.25
CA GLU A 150 1.62 14.71 1.50
C GLU A 150 2.71 15.47 2.28
N LEU A 151 3.84 14.83 2.59
CA LEU A 151 4.95 15.51 3.27
C LEU A 151 5.59 16.52 2.33
N GLU A 152 5.42 17.80 2.63
CA GLU A 152 5.99 18.93 1.93
C GLU A 152 6.65 19.90 2.91
N LEU A 153 7.67 20.60 2.45
CA LEU A 153 8.33 21.62 3.26
C LEU A 153 7.52 22.91 3.22
N ASN A 154 7.36 23.53 4.38
CA ASN A 154 6.85 24.89 4.47
C ASN A 154 7.87 25.92 3.98
N GLU A 155 7.50 27.20 3.92
CA GLU A 155 8.36 28.29 3.49
C GLU A 155 9.66 28.44 4.33
N GLN A 156 9.64 27.95 5.57
CA GLN A 156 10.79 27.95 6.48
C GLN A 156 11.73 26.76 6.24
N GLY A 157 11.36 25.79 5.39
CA GLY A 157 12.12 24.57 5.09
C GLY A 157 11.99 23.46 6.14
N PHE A 158 10.88 23.42 6.84
CA PHE A 158 10.50 22.38 7.81
C PHE A 158 9.24 21.65 7.36
N LEU A 159 9.01 20.44 7.89
CA LEU A 159 7.78 19.67 7.64
C LEU A 159 6.60 20.12 8.53
N GLN A 160 6.86 20.92 9.54
CA GLN A 160 5.84 21.58 10.37
C GLN A 160 6.23 23.04 10.64
N ASP A 161 5.23 23.87 10.84
CA ASP A 161 5.46 25.27 11.20
C ASP A 161 6.16 25.40 12.56
N VAL A 162 7.10 26.33 12.60
CA VAL A 162 7.85 26.64 13.82
C VAL A 162 7.31 27.91 14.45
N VAL A 163 6.74 27.78 15.62
CA VAL A 163 6.40 28.94 16.46
C VAL A 163 7.66 29.34 17.24
N LYS A 164 8.21 30.53 16.90
CA LYS A 164 9.40 31.04 17.56
C LYS A 164 9.13 31.41 19.02
N VAL A 165 10.02 30.96 19.88
CA VAL A 165 10.02 31.31 21.31
C VAL A 165 10.81 32.60 21.52
N ASP A 166 10.31 33.52 22.33
CA ASP A 166 11.03 34.73 22.73
C ASP A 166 12.22 34.36 23.64
N THR A 167 13.42 34.70 23.21
CA THR A 167 14.66 34.41 23.92
C THR A 167 15.16 35.60 24.75
N THR A 168 14.47 36.73 24.76
CA THR A 168 14.93 37.97 25.43
C THR A 168 15.04 37.84 26.96
N SER A 169 14.21 36.98 27.56
CA SER A 169 14.23 36.68 29.00
C SER A 169 15.22 35.56 29.41
N MET A 170 15.79 34.84 28.41
CA MET A 170 16.72 33.74 28.67
C MET A 170 18.11 34.24 29.03
N THR A 171 18.83 33.46 29.83
CA THR A 171 20.24 33.77 30.16
C THR A 171 21.10 33.59 28.90
N LYS A 172 21.80 34.65 28.47
CA LYS A 172 22.74 34.55 27.34
C LYS A 172 23.94 33.71 27.73
N LEU A 173 24.31 32.74 26.90
CA LEU A 173 25.43 31.86 27.19
C LEU A 173 26.77 32.61 27.24
N SER A 174 26.89 33.76 26.55
CA SER A 174 28.06 34.65 26.66
C SER A 174 28.32 35.17 28.09
N SER A 175 27.25 35.41 28.85
CA SER A 175 27.37 35.95 30.22
C SER A 175 27.78 34.95 31.30
N VAL A 176 27.81 33.65 30.95
CA VAL A 176 28.19 32.58 31.87
C VAL A 176 29.71 32.41 31.95
N ASP A 177 30.26 32.10 33.15
CA ASP A 177 31.67 31.73 33.26
C ASP A 177 31.93 30.36 32.62
N PRO A 178 32.85 30.24 31.62
CA PRO A 178 33.15 28.99 30.97
C PRO A 178 33.73 27.89 31.87
N ASN A 179 34.20 28.22 33.05
CA ASN A 179 34.81 27.31 34.05
C ASN A 179 33.83 26.97 35.18
N ALA A 180 32.66 27.60 35.24
CA ALA A 180 31.68 27.35 36.28
C ALA A 180 30.68 26.27 35.81
N THR A 181 30.19 25.47 36.74
CA THR A 181 29.07 24.54 36.48
C THR A 181 27.82 25.34 36.14
N LEU A 182 27.23 25.02 34.99
CA LEU A 182 26.02 25.64 34.51
C LEU A 182 24.81 25.02 35.21
N ALA A 183 24.11 25.82 36.00
CA ALA A 183 22.91 25.37 36.70
C ALA A 183 21.78 25.06 35.70
N VAL A 184 20.78 24.29 36.15
CA VAL A 184 19.58 23.99 35.34
C VAL A 184 18.84 25.30 35.04
N GLY A 185 18.58 25.56 33.77
CA GLY A 185 17.92 26.78 33.33
C GLY A 185 17.66 26.86 31.84
N GLU A 186 17.17 28.01 31.39
CA GLU A 186 16.95 28.35 29.99
C GLU A 186 18.02 29.31 29.48
N TYR A 187 18.70 28.91 28.43
CA TYR A 187 19.85 29.63 27.88
C TYR A 187 19.64 29.96 26.43
N SER A 188 20.00 31.18 26.02
CA SER A 188 20.00 31.60 24.61
C SER A 188 21.40 31.56 24.00
N ILE A 189 21.48 31.16 22.73
CA ILE A 189 22.71 31.07 21.93
C ILE A 189 22.51 31.92 20.69
N SER A 190 23.44 32.86 20.43
CA SER A 190 23.35 33.83 19.36
C SER A 190 24.57 33.84 18.44
N THR A 191 25.70 33.26 18.83
CA THR A 191 26.94 33.30 18.10
C THR A 191 27.64 31.95 17.99
N PRO A 192 28.54 31.76 17.02
CA PRO A 192 29.37 30.55 16.90
C PRO A 192 30.21 30.29 18.14
N GLU A 193 30.72 31.34 18.80
CA GLU A 193 31.55 31.25 20.00
C GLU A 193 30.72 30.74 21.19
N GLU A 194 29.46 31.18 21.32
CA GLU A 194 28.55 30.68 22.35
C GLU A 194 28.23 29.20 22.14
N LEU A 195 28.01 28.77 20.87
CA LEU A 195 27.79 27.38 20.55
C LEU A 195 29.04 26.53 20.83
N ALA A 196 30.23 27.01 20.49
CA ALA A 196 31.50 26.36 20.81
C ALA A 196 31.78 26.31 22.33
N LYS A 197 31.35 27.34 23.05
CA LYS A 197 31.42 27.39 24.51
C LYS A 197 30.54 26.30 25.12
N LEU A 198 29.30 26.12 24.63
CA LEU A 198 28.44 25.02 25.04
C LEU A 198 29.12 23.66 24.82
N ALA A 199 29.76 23.45 23.69
CA ALA A 199 30.50 22.22 23.42
C ALA A 199 31.64 22.01 24.41
N THR A 200 32.42 23.03 24.69
CA THR A 200 33.54 22.98 25.65
C THR A 200 33.07 22.67 27.07
N MET A 201 32.05 23.38 27.54
CA MET A 201 31.48 23.18 28.87
C MET A 201 30.85 21.80 29.03
N THR A 202 30.09 21.35 28.03
CA THR A 202 29.50 20.00 28.05
C THR A 202 30.59 18.93 28.11
N ASN A 203 31.62 19.06 27.25
CA ASN A 203 32.71 18.10 27.17
C ASN A 203 33.60 18.08 28.42
N ALA A 204 33.56 19.13 29.21
CA ALA A 204 34.19 19.23 30.53
C ALA A 204 33.29 18.75 31.68
N GLY A 205 32.04 18.39 31.41
CA GLY A 205 31.07 17.96 32.44
C GLY A 205 30.51 19.10 33.28
N LEU A 206 30.55 20.32 32.78
CA LEU A 206 30.11 21.54 33.48
C LEU A 206 28.65 21.92 33.19
N VAL A 207 27.91 21.12 32.40
CA VAL A 207 26.51 21.38 32.06
C VAL A 207 25.62 20.37 32.78
N GLU A 208 24.80 20.85 33.70
CA GLU A 208 23.85 20.01 34.41
C GLU A 208 22.68 19.56 33.52
N ALA A 209 22.22 18.32 33.73
CA ALA A 209 21.12 17.74 32.99
C ALA A 209 19.81 18.50 33.22
N GLY A 210 18.97 18.57 32.18
CA GLY A 210 17.63 19.18 32.26
C GLY A 210 17.54 20.63 31.81
N SER A 211 18.65 21.27 31.43
CA SER A 211 18.64 22.61 30.83
C SER A 211 18.10 22.63 29.42
N THR A 212 17.57 23.77 28.98
CA THR A 212 17.15 24.02 27.62
C THR A 212 18.00 25.11 27.00
N PHE A 213 18.55 24.83 25.81
CA PHE A 213 19.31 25.78 25.00
C PHE A 213 18.52 26.14 23.76
N THR A 214 18.33 27.44 23.51
CA THR A 214 17.49 27.93 22.40
C THR A 214 18.31 28.89 21.51
N LEU A 215 18.27 28.67 20.21
CA LEU A 215 18.85 29.63 19.25
C LEU A 215 18.05 30.93 19.24
N ALA A 216 18.76 32.06 19.21
CA ALA A 216 18.17 33.39 19.13
C ALA A 216 18.24 33.99 17.72
N ASN A 217 19.09 33.47 16.85
CA ASN A 217 19.24 33.83 15.43
C ASN A 217 20.02 32.77 14.66
N ASP A 218 20.12 32.96 13.35
CA ASP A 218 20.93 32.09 12.49
C ASP A 218 22.42 32.21 12.86
N ILE A 219 23.13 31.08 12.77
CA ILE A 219 24.56 31.00 13.15
C ILE A 219 25.37 30.37 12.01
N ASP A 220 26.30 31.10 11.44
CA ASP A 220 27.31 30.53 10.52
C ASP A 220 28.56 30.12 11.30
N ILE A 221 28.79 28.80 11.43
CA ILE A 221 29.97 28.26 12.12
C ILE A 221 31.13 27.97 11.18
N GLY A 222 31.04 28.30 9.88
CA GLY A 222 32.07 27.99 8.89
C GLY A 222 33.41 28.63 9.18
N ALA A 223 33.44 29.88 9.64
CA ALA A 223 34.70 30.54 10.01
C ALA A 223 35.37 29.86 11.22
N TRP A 224 34.59 29.47 12.23
CA TRP A 224 35.07 28.73 13.40
C TRP A 224 35.60 27.35 13.00
N CYS A 225 34.88 26.60 12.15
CA CYS A 225 35.29 25.30 11.65
C CYS A 225 36.62 25.39 10.86
N ARG A 226 36.78 26.37 9.98
CA ARG A 226 38.05 26.61 9.23
C ARG A 226 39.21 26.92 10.16
N ALA A 227 39.01 27.74 11.17
CA ALA A 227 40.06 28.03 12.16
C ALA A 227 40.50 26.76 12.94
N ASN A 228 39.67 25.76 13.00
CA ASN A 228 39.93 24.51 13.69
C ASN A 228 40.08 23.30 12.73
N GLU A 229 40.25 23.53 11.43
CA GLU A 229 40.33 22.50 10.40
C GLU A 229 41.47 21.50 10.64
N ALA A 230 42.65 21.98 11.06
CA ALA A 230 43.77 21.12 11.41
C ALA A 230 43.46 20.11 12.53
N ASN A 231 42.46 20.38 13.35
CA ASN A 231 41.97 19.51 14.42
C ASN A 231 40.67 18.75 14.01
N GLY A 232 40.33 18.75 12.73
CA GLY A 232 39.14 18.07 12.18
C GLY A 232 37.85 18.88 12.32
N GLY A 233 37.92 20.21 12.42
CA GLY A 233 36.76 21.10 12.44
C GLY A 233 35.97 21.06 13.76
N TRP A 234 34.65 20.96 13.66
CA TRP A 234 33.75 20.95 14.82
C TRP A 234 33.97 19.75 15.74
N ILE A 235 33.94 19.99 17.05
CA ILE A 235 33.95 18.95 18.08
C ILE A 235 32.51 18.74 18.52
N PRO A 236 31.96 17.51 18.40
CA PRO A 236 30.60 17.25 18.85
C PRO A 236 30.33 17.68 20.27
N ILE A 237 29.13 18.24 20.51
CA ILE A 237 28.67 18.58 21.85
C ILE A 237 28.37 17.26 22.60
N GLY A 238 29.08 17.03 23.69
CA GLY A 238 29.11 15.77 24.41
C GLY A 238 30.23 14.84 23.92
N ASN A 239 30.73 14.00 24.84
CA ASN A 239 31.78 13.02 24.58
C ASN A 239 31.42 11.67 25.24
N ASP A 240 32.37 10.71 25.30
CA ASP A 240 32.11 9.37 25.86
C ASP A 240 31.91 9.39 27.38
N THR A 241 32.41 10.41 28.06
CA THR A 241 32.28 10.56 29.52
C THR A 241 31.08 11.44 29.90
N TYR A 242 30.86 12.52 29.14
CA TYR A 242 29.85 13.53 29.44
C TYR A 242 28.90 13.69 28.26
N SER A 243 27.70 13.17 28.40
CA SER A 243 26.61 13.33 27.42
C SER A 243 25.93 14.69 27.61
N PHE A 244 25.44 15.27 26.50
CA PHE A 244 24.56 16.43 26.55
C PHE A 244 23.14 16.01 26.94
N SER A 245 22.91 15.85 28.28
CA SER A 245 21.62 15.43 28.83
C SER A 245 20.64 16.61 28.97
N CYS A 246 20.57 17.44 27.94
CA CYS A 246 19.78 18.66 27.85
C CYS A 246 18.94 18.68 26.58
N SER A 247 18.01 19.63 26.48
CA SER A 247 17.21 19.90 25.30
C SER A 247 17.80 21.04 24.48
N PHE A 248 17.75 20.90 23.15
CA PHE A 248 18.19 21.94 22.22
C PHE A 248 17.02 22.32 21.30
N ASN A 249 16.66 23.60 21.28
CA ASN A 249 15.64 24.16 20.42
C ASN A 249 16.27 25.09 19.39
N GLY A 250 16.26 24.70 18.14
CA GLY A 250 16.70 25.54 17.04
C GLY A 250 15.81 26.76 16.79
N ASN A 251 14.57 26.77 17.35
CA ASN A 251 13.64 27.89 17.28
C ASN A 251 13.36 28.37 15.83
N GLY A 252 13.50 27.46 14.86
CA GLY A 252 13.37 27.77 13.43
C GLY A 252 14.54 28.55 12.83
N TYR A 253 15.68 28.63 13.54
CA TYR A 253 16.90 29.21 13.02
C TYR A 253 17.83 28.15 12.45
N THR A 254 18.77 28.62 11.62
CA THR A 254 19.73 27.82 10.88
C THR A 254 21.11 27.84 11.52
N ILE A 255 21.75 26.68 11.62
CA ILE A 255 23.21 26.59 11.77
C ILE A 255 23.78 26.17 10.41
N SER A 256 24.67 26.97 9.84
CA SER A 256 25.25 26.74 8.52
C SER A 256 26.74 26.43 8.54
N ASN A 257 27.21 25.73 7.49
CA ASN A 257 28.61 25.42 7.22
C ASN A 257 29.28 24.56 8.32
N LEU A 258 28.55 23.63 8.90
CA LEU A 258 29.12 22.65 9.84
C LEU A 258 30.13 21.77 9.10
N TYR A 259 31.39 21.81 9.50
CA TYR A 259 32.46 20.98 8.97
C TYR A 259 33.05 20.07 10.04
N ILE A 260 33.09 18.76 9.78
CA ILE A 260 33.72 17.73 10.60
C ILE A 260 34.51 16.78 9.70
N ASP A 261 35.79 16.63 9.97
CA ASP A 261 36.67 15.64 9.33
C ASP A 261 37.46 14.89 10.40
N ARG A 262 36.79 13.92 11.02
CA ARG A 262 37.34 13.14 12.15
C ARG A 262 37.14 11.65 11.90
N HIS A 263 38.22 10.91 11.72
CA HIS A 263 38.17 9.44 11.59
C HIS A 263 37.88 8.73 12.93
N SER A 264 36.98 9.27 13.72
CA SER A 264 36.54 8.73 15.00
C SER A 264 35.06 8.35 14.96
N LEU A 265 34.59 7.66 16.01
CA LEU A 265 33.19 7.29 16.20
C LEU A 265 32.35 8.50 16.62
N ASN A 266 31.05 8.42 16.44
CA ASN A 266 30.05 9.33 16.99
C ASN A 266 30.21 10.79 16.53
N GLN A 267 30.08 11.04 15.22
CA GLN A 267 30.22 12.37 14.63
C GLN A 267 28.87 13.00 14.30
N GLY A 268 28.73 14.29 14.61
CA GLY A 268 27.58 15.15 14.38
C GLY A 268 27.69 16.48 15.12
N LEU A 269 26.68 17.33 15.03
CA LEU A 269 26.62 18.55 15.85
C LEU A 269 26.65 18.19 17.34
N PHE A 270 25.86 17.18 17.70
CA PHE A 270 25.85 16.55 19.01
C PHE A 270 26.33 15.10 18.92
N ARG A 271 27.05 14.63 19.95
CA ARG A 271 27.28 13.20 20.11
C ARG A 271 25.99 12.49 20.57
N SER A 272 25.33 13.03 21.58
CA SER A 272 24.02 12.62 22.09
C SER A 272 23.32 13.82 22.71
N ALA A 273 21.99 13.79 22.74
CA ALA A 273 21.16 14.81 23.39
C ALA A 273 19.91 14.17 24.00
N THR A 274 19.23 14.85 24.91
CA THR A 274 17.91 14.41 25.36
C THR A 274 16.88 14.66 24.27
N SER A 275 16.82 15.89 23.76
CA SER A 275 15.97 16.22 22.61
C SER A 275 16.55 17.35 21.76
N VAL A 276 16.27 17.28 20.45
CA VAL A 276 16.60 18.38 19.52
C VAL A 276 15.35 18.66 18.67
N LYS A 277 14.95 19.92 18.62
CA LYS A 277 13.77 20.31 17.85
C LYS A 277 13.94 21.61 17.09
N ASN A 278 13.16 21.75 15.98
CA ASN A 278 13.05 22.97 15.19
C ASN A 278 14.41 23.55 14.75
N LEU A 279 15.36 22.66 14.42
CA LEU A 279 16.73 23.03 14.02
C LEU A 279 16.94 22.75 12.53
N LYS A 280 17.48 23.74 11.82
CA LYS A 280 17.93 23.60 10.46
C LYS A 280 19.45 23.59 10.39
N LEU A 281 20.04 22.58 9.74
CA LEU A 281 21.46 22.54 9.40
C LEU A 281 21.61 22.67 7.88
N GLU A 282 22.32 23.70 7.45
CA GLU A 282 22.58 23.93 6.02
C GLU A 282 24.05 23.77 5.66
N ASN A 283 24.28 23.18 4.49
CA ASN A 283 25.61 23.00 3.92
C ASN A 283 26.58 22.30 4.86
N VAL A 284 26.12 21.17 5.46
CA VAL A 284 26.99 20.34 6.30
C VAL A 284 27.99 19.56 5.44
N ASN A 285 29.21 19.40 5.96
CA ASN A 285 30.23 18.53 5.39
C ASN A 285 30.88 17.72 6.50
N ILE A 286 30.42 16.48 6.64
CA ILE A 286 30.78 15.62 7.79
C ILE A 286 31.44 14.34 7.27
N THR A 287 32.66 14.09 7.76
CA THR A 287 33.38 12.82 7.57
C THR A 287 33.66 12.19 8.93
N GLY A 288 33.23 10.95 9.10
CA GLY A 288 33.45 10.18 10.32
C GLY A 288 33.83 8.72 10.04
N ARG A 289 34.14 7.97 11.08
CA ARG A 289 34.42 6.54 10.96
C ARG A 289 33.12 5.72 10.97
N ALA A 290 32.34 5.80 12.04
CA ALA A 290 31.07 5.11 12.21
C ALA A 290 30.16 5.91 13.14
N ILE A 291 28.86 5.64 13.08
CA ILE A 291 27.82 6.34 13.83
C ILE A 291 27.86 7.82 13.54
N VAL A 292 27.51 8.16 12.32
CA VAL A 292 27.57 9.53 11.80
C VAL A 292 26.15 10.02 11.50
N GLY A 293 25.77 11.14 12.10
CA GLY A 293 24.53 11.85 11.80
C GLY A 293 24.75 13.35 11.87
N ALA A 294 24.12 14.13 11.00
CA ALA A 294 24.39 15.56 10.98
C ALA A 294 24.03 16.27 12.28
N ILE A 295 22.85 15.94 12.84
CA ILE A 295 22.40 16.55 14.10
C ILE A 295 22.96 15.77 15.29
N VAL A 296 22.68 14.47 15.39
CA VAL A 296 23.08 13.66 16.51
C VAL A 296 23.73 12.36 16.03
N ALA A 297 24.81 11.95 16.68
CA ALA A 297 25.42 10.67 16.38
C ALA A 297 24.64 9.50 16.99
N VAL A 298 24.33 9.53 18.29
CA VAL A 298 23.83 8.33 19.02
C VAL A 298 22.38 8.49 19.45
N ALA A 299 22.06 9.10 20.55
CA ALA A 299 20.74 9.06 21.16
C ALA A 299 20.12 10.45 21.31
N ALA A 300 18.92 10.63 20.77
CA ALA A 300 18.08 11.79 21.02
C ALA A 300 16.65 11.56 20.51
N ASP A 301 15.69 12.23 21.10
CA ASP A 301 14.41 12.52 20.44
C ASP A 301 14.61 13.72 19.50
N ILE A 302 14.24 13.55 18.23
CA ILE A 302 14.43 14.58 17.20
C ILE A 302 13.09 14.90 16.55
N THR A 303 12.71 16.17 16.58
CA THR A 303 11.43 16.60 16.04
C THR A 303 11.60 17.86 15.17
N ASN A 304 10.99 17.80 13.98
CA ASN A 304 10.90 18.93 13.06
C ASN A 304 12.27 19.59 12.79
N CYS A 305 13.22 18.76 12.39
CA CYS A 305 14.58 19.18 12.06
C CYS A 305 14.87 18.95 10.56
N SER A 306 15.72 19.80 9.99
CA SER A 306 16.05 19.81 8.56
C SER A 306 17.55 19.83 8.34
N VAL A 307 18.06 19.05 7.38
CA VAL A 307 19.50 18.96 7.08
C VAL A 307 19.75 18.98 5.57
N THR A 308 20.74 19.77 5.12
CA THR A 308 21.25 19.75 3.75
C THR A 308 22.79 19.68 3.73
N GLY A 309 23.36 18.92 2.77
CA GLY A 309 24.82 18.86 2.59
C GLY A 309 25.38 17.48 2.27
N THR A 310 26.55 17.14 2.79
CA THR A 310 27.26 15.87 2.51
C THR A 310 27.73 15.19 3.80
N ILE A 311 27.49 13.88 3.87
CA ILE A 311 27.84 13.05 5.03
C ILE A 311 28.56 11.78 4.56
N LYS A 312 29.73 11.51 5.14
CA LYS A 312 30.54 10.33 4.81
C LYS A 312 30.91 9.55 6.06
N GLY A 313 30.59 8.26 6.05
CA GLY A 313 31.06 7.32 7.07
C GLY A 313 31.93 6.25 6.43
N SER A 314 33.09 5.97 6.97
CA SER A 314 33.97 4.91 6.43
C SER A 314 33.54 3.49 6.84
N GLN A 315 32.66 3.37 7.82
CA GLN A 315 32.12 2.11 8.34
C GLN A 315 30.59 2.14 8.39
N SER A 316 29.98 1.83 9.53
CA SER A 316 28.54 1.59 9.69
C SER A 316 27.79 2.74 10.35
N ASN A 317 26.46 2.67 10.23
CA ASN A 317 25.48 3.54 10.89
C ASN A 317 25.60 5.01 10.48
N VAL A 318 25.34 5.27 9.23
CA VAL A 318 25.39 6.63 8.66
C VAL A 318 23.97 7.10 8.34
N GLY A 319 23.53 8.16 8.96
CA GLY A 319 22.23 8.76 8.74
C GLY A 319 22.29 10.25 8.44
N GLY A 320 21.30 10.76 7.71
CA GLY A 320 21.22 12.20 7.39
C GLY A 320 20.97 13.08 8.62
N ILE A 321 20.14 12.59 9.52
CA ILE A 321 19.76 13.27 10.77
C ILE A 321 20.52 12.66 11.94
N ILE A 322 20.44 11.33 12.10
CA ILE A 322 21.02 10.61 13.25
C ILE A 322 21.71 9.33 12.81
N GLY A 323 22.85 9.02 13.42
CA GLY A 323 23.65 7.84 13.08
C GLY A 323 23.02 6.54 13.59
N ALA A 324 22.89 6.38 14.88
CA ALA A 324 22.37 5.16 15.53
C ALA A 324 21.57 5.50 16.80
N PRO A 325 20.32 5.90 16.69
CA PRO A 325 19.46 6.09 17.87
C PRO A 325 19.18 4.77 18.58
N GLY A 326 18.90 4.84 19.87
CA GLY A 326 18.35 3.72 20.61
C GLY A 326 16.90 3.43 20.20
N ASN A 327 16.39 2.25 20.51
CA ASN A 327 15.02 1.84 20.18
C ASN A 327 13.92 2.72 20.83
N SER A 328 14.24 3.45 21.89
CA SER A 328 13.32 4.36 22.58
C SER A 328 13.28 5.78 21.99
N CYS A 329 14.17 6.11 21.06
CA CYS A 329 14.25 7.45 20.48
C CYS A 329 13.16 7.66 19.42
N ASN A 330 12.50 8.81 19.44
CA ASN A 330 11.50 9.23 18.46
C ASN A 330 12.12 10.22 17.49
N ILE A 331 11.94 9.96 16.19
CA ILE A 331 12.38 10.83 15.10
C ILE A 331 11.14 11.16 14.26
N THR A 332 10.71 12.41 14.34
CA THR A 332 9.42 12.81 13.73
C THR A 332 9.55 14.13 12.99
N TYR A 333 8.87 14.23 11.86
CA TYR A 333 8.83 15.44 11.02
C TYR A 333 10.21 15.95 10.61
N CYS A 334 11.15 15.04 10.36
CA CYS A 334 12.50 15.40 10.00
C CYS A 334 12.72 15.31 8.47
N TYR A 335 13.45 16.27 7.93
CA TYR A 335 13.80 16.34 6.52
C TYR A 335 15.31 16.25 6.30
N ALA A 336 15.74 15.47 5.34
CA ALA A 336 17.13 15.37 4.95
C ALA A 336 17.29 15.39 3.42
N ASN A 337 17.93 16.41 2.89
CA ASN A 337 18.39 16.48 1.50
C ASN A 337 19.92 16.45 1.48
N VAL A 338 20.47 15.25 1.49
CA VAL A 338 21.89 15.03 1.73
C VAL A 338 22.50 14.01 0.77
N ASN A 339 23.77 14.21 0.43
CA ASN A 339 24.57 13.21 -0.23
C ASN A 339 25.27 12.33 0.82
N ILE A 340 24.79 11.12 0.99
CA ILE A 340 25.30 10.20 2.02
C ILE A 340 26.10 9.07 1.38
N SER A 341 27.26 8.78 1.96
CA SER A 341 28.02 7.58 1.63
C SER A 341 28.51 6.84 2.88
N GLY A 342 28.37 5.52 2.88
CA GLY A 342 28.81 4.67 3.97
C GLY A 342 29.16 3.25 3.50
N SER A 343 29.76 2.43 4.36
CA SER A 343 30.05 1.04 4.04
C SER A 343 28.83 0.15 4.29
N THR A 344 28.26 0.24 5.48
CA THR A 344 27.05 -0.53 5.87
C THR A 344 26.11 0.34 6.70
N ASP A 345 24.85 -0.05 6.75
CA ASP A 345 23.78 0.59 7.54
C ASP A 345 23.65 2.09 7.23
N VAL A 346 23.26 2.39 6.01
CA VAL A 346 23.12 3.76 5.51
C VAL A 346 21.65 4.12 5.31
N GLY A 347 21.19 5.17 5.94
CA GLY A 347 19.82 5.65 5.81
C GLY A 347 19.73 7.17 5.61
N GLY A 348 18.77 7.63 4.83
CA GLY A 348 18.58 9.06 4.56
C GLY A 348 18.25 9.88 5.81
N ILE A 349 17.54 9.29 6.76
CA ILE A 349 17.23 9.90 8.07
C ILE A 349 18.08 9.27 9.16
N SER A 350 18.04 7.94 9.29
CA SER A 350 18.75 7.21 10.35
C SER A 350 19.54 6.03 9.81
N GLY A 351 20.79 5.86 10.23
CA GLY A 351 21.62 4.71 9.87
C GLY A 351 21.08 3.42 10.50
N ARG A 352 20.53 3.46 11.69
CA ARG A 352 20.04 2.27 12.37
C ARG A 352 19.03 2.60 13.46
N SER A 353 17.92 1.81 13.53
CA SER A 353 16.93 1.84 14.61
C SER A 353 16.22 3.20 14.80
N GLY A 354 15.42 3.34 15.84
CA GLY A 354 14.57 4.49 16.16
C GLY A 354 13.13 4.32 15.71
N LYS A 355 12.22 4.97 16.43
CA LYS A 355 10.82 5.10 16.01
C LYS A 355 10.70 6.27 15.05
N ILE A 356 10.48 5.99 13.78
CA ILE A 356 10.50 7.00 12.72
C ILE A 356 9.11 7.17 12.13
N SER A 357 8.63 8.42 12.09
CA SER A 357 7.36 8.76 11.45
C SER A 357 7.36 10.17 10.86
N ASN A 358 6.59 10.35 9.79
CA ASN A 358 6.43 11.64 9.11
C ASN A 358 7.78 12.27 8.71
N CYS A 359 8.72 11.46 8.24
CA CYS A 359 10.04 11.93 7.83
C CYS A 359 10.17 11.88 6.31
N PHE A 360 10.97 12.81 5.76
CA PHE A 360 11.20 12.93 4.33
C PHE A 360 12.69 12.99 3.99
N SER A 361 13.12 12.18 3.01
CA SER A 361 14.50 12.18 2.54
C SER A 361 14.63 12.38 1.04
N GLU A 362 15.63 13.13 0.66
CA GLU A 362 16.06 13.40 -0.71
C GLU A 362 17.58 13.30 -0.87
N GLY A 363 18.08 13.50 -2.08
CA GLY A 363 19.51 13.50 -2.38
C GLY A 363 20.02 12.14 -2.85
N TYR A 364 21.32 11.90 -2.67
CA TYR A 364 21.99 10.68 -3.11
C TYR A 364 22.48 9.85 -1.92
N ILE A 365 22.05 8.59 -1.82
CA ILE A 365 22.37 7.71 -0.70
C ILE A 365 23.08 6.47 -1.25
N SER A 366 24.30 6.19 -0.78
CA SER A 366 25.11 5.10 -1.29
C SER A 366 25.78 4.27 -0.20
N GLY A 367 25.85 2.95 -0.42
CA GLY A 367 26.51 2.04 0.52
C GLY A 367 26.73 0.64 -0.03
N GLY A 368 27.33 -0.21 0.78
CA GLY A 368 27.55 -1.62 0.41
C GLY A 368 26.41 -2.54 0.86
N LEU A 369 26.15 -2.59 2.14
CA LEU A 369 25.15 -3.47 2.74
C LEU A 369 24.17 -2.66 3.61
N GLY A 370 22.88 -2.86 3.40
CA GLY A 370 21.85 -2.14 4.11
C GLY A 370 21.83 -0.66 3.73
N VAL A 371 21.07 -0.31 2.69
CA VAL A 371 20.95 1.08 2.21
C VAL A 371 19.49 1.42 2.03
N ALA A 372 19.05 2.54 2.60
CA ALA A 372 17.65 2.92 2.51
C ALA A 372 17.43 4.42 2.44
N GLY A 373 16.26 4.81 1.90
CA GLY A 373 15.86 6.20 1.85
C GLY A 373 15.63 6.81 3.24
N ILE A 374 15.04 6.07 4.17
CA ILE A 374 14.75 6.57 5.53
C ILE A 374 15.64 5.90 6.57
N VAL A 375 15.56 4.58 6.75
CA VAL A 375 16.30 3.86 7.79
C VAL A 375 16.84 2.53 7.30
N CYS A 376 18.07 2.21 7.65
CA CYS A 376 18.65 0.93 7.23
C CYS A 376 18.07 -0.26 8.01
N ASP A 377 18.30 -0.36 9.30
CA ASP A 377 17.90 -1.52 10.12
C ASP A 377 17.07 -1.06 11.31
N THR A 378 15.85 -1.58 11.43
CA THR A 378 14.96 -1.22 12.54
C THR A 378 14.20 -2.43 13.09
N ASN A 379 14.01 -2.42 14.41
CA ASN A 379 13.12 -3.34 15.11
C ASN A 379 11.75 -2.69 15.42
N ILE A 380 11.52 -1.46 14.98
CA ILE A 380 10.32 -0.66 15.22
C ILE A 380 9.74 -0.26 13.88
N GLN A 381 8.42 -0.19 13.81
CA GLN A 381 7.70 0.19 12.60
C GLN A 381 8.10 1.59 12.11
N VAL A 382 8.33 1.70 10.80
CA VAL A 382 8.47 2.98 10.10
C VAL A 382 7.12 3.34 9.53
N THR A 383 6.64 4.55 9.81
CA THR A 383 5.30 4.96 9.38
C THR A 383 5.30 6.32 8.71
N SER A 384 4.33 6.53 7.81
CA SER A 384 3.96 7.84 7.27
C SER A 384 5.16 8.66 6.75
N SER A 385 6.15 7.98 6.16
CA SER A 385 7.40 8.61 5.72
C SER A 385 7.56 8.56 4.20
N LYS A 386 8.32 9.51 3.66
CA LYS A 386 8.54 9.70 2.22
C LYS A 386 10.03 9.65 1.88
N SER A 387 10.35 9.07 0.72
CA SER A 387 11.69 9.21 0.15
C SER A 387 11.62 9.43 -1.35
N SER A 388 12.30 10.49 -1.80
CA SER A 388 12.51 10.82 -3.21
C SER A 388 14.00 10.68 -3.59
N ALA A 389 14.79 10.01 -2.74
CA ALA A 389 16.23 9.89 -2.90
C ALA A 389 16.63 8.95 -4.05
N THR A 390 17.82 9.19 -4.60
CA THR A 390 18.50 8.23 -5.46
C THR A 390 19.38 7.33 -4.60
N ILE A 391 19.05 6.04 -4.56
CA ILE A 391 19.63 5.06 -3.65
C ILE A 391 20.47 4.04 -4.44
N SER A 392 21.70 3.80 -4.01
CA SER A 392 22.61 2.85 -4.62
C SER A 392 23.24 1.93 -3.57
N GLY A 393 23.08 0.62 -3.71
CA GLY A 393 23.63 -0.36 -2.75
C GLY A 393 23.89 -1.73 -3.37
N ASN A 394 24.70 -2.57 -2.69
CA ASN A 394 24.95 -3.92 -3.20
C ASN A 394 23.95 -4.94 -2.67
N ARG A 395 23.59 -4.88 -1.39
CA ARG A 395 22.69 -5.86 -0.76
C ARG A 395 21.74 -5.18 0.20
N THR A 396 20.50 -5.68 0.24
CA THR A 396 19.41 -5.23 1.11
C THR A 396 19.19 -3.73 0.98
N VAL A 397 18.55 -3.36 -0.12
CA VAL A 397 18.33 -1.96 -0.50
C VAL A 397 16.83 -1.68 -0.52
N GLY A 398 16.39 -0.64 0.15
CA GLY A 398 14.98 -0.27 0.22
C GLY A 398 14.72 1.21 0.00
N GLY A 399 13.59 1.55 -0.60
CA GLY A 399 13.18 2.94 -0.80
C GLY A 399 12.93 3.70 0.49
N ILE A 400 12.38 3.00 1.49
CA ILE A 400 12.10 3.53 2.82
C ILE A 400 12.99 2.84 3.86
N SER A 401 12.97 1.52 3.95
CA SER A 401 13.73 0.75 4.92
C SER A 401 14.56 -0.32 4.24
N ALA A 402 15.78 -0.59 4.70
CA ALA A 402 16.53 -1.73 4.17
C ALA A 402 16.10 -3.04 4.87
N ILE A 403 16.05 -3.05 6.19
CA ILE A 403 15.64 -4.21 7.00
C ILE A 403 14.64 -3.77 8.06
N THR A 404 13.44 -4.40 8.07
CA THR A 404 12.48 -4.29 9.18
C THR A 404 12.24 -5.67 9.77
N ARG A 405 12.67 -5.91 11.00
CA ARG A 405 12.74 -7.27 11.56
C ARG A 405 11.38 -7.83 12.02
N SER A 406 10.59 -7.04 12.75
CA SER A 406 9.38 -7.56 13.40
C SER A 406 8.12 -6.73 13.17
N CYS A 407 8.25 -5.50 12.73
CA CYS A 407 7.16 -4.52 12.74
C CYS A 407 6.77 -3.97 11.37
N GLY A 408 7.58 -4.18 10.35
CA GLY A 408 7.29 -3.76 8.98
C GLY A 408 7.35 -2.24 8.74
N THR A 409 6.99 -1.86 7.53
CA THR A 409 6.91 -0.47 7.04
C THR A 409 5.48 -0.19 6.59
N SER A 410 4.84 0.88 7.08
CA SER A 410 3.47 1.21 6.72
C SER A 410 3.27 2.68 6.38
N ASP A 411 2.24 2.93 5.57
CA ASP A 411 1.79 4.29 5.21
C ASP A 411 2.90 5.14 4.59
N CYS A 412 3.83 4.52 3.86
CA CYS A 412 5.02 5.17 3.32
C CYS A 412 4.95 5.35 1.81
N PHE A 413 5.66 6.37 1.33
CA PHE A 413 5.70 6.74 -0.08
C PHE A 413 7.13 6.80 -0.62
N PHE A 414 7.37 6.14 -1.74
CA PHE A 414 8.65 6.17 -2.44
C PHE A 414 8.47 6.60 -3.90
N ASN A 415 9.13 7.68 -4.32
CA ASN A 415 9.14 8.16 -5.70
C ASN A 415 10.56 8.47 -6.23
N GLY A 416 11.59 7.95 -5.58
CA GLY A 416 12.97 8.09 -5.99
C GLY A 416 13.43 7.05 -7.01
N SER A 417 14.74 6.77 -7.02
CA SER A 417 15.36 5.74 -7.86
C SER A 417 16.24 4.81 -7.04
N ILE A 418 16.08 3.51 -7.21
CA ILE A 418 16.90 2.49 -6.53
C ILE A 418 17.69 1.70 -7.56
N ASN A 419 18.98 1.51 -7.27
CA ASN A 419 19.86 0.60 -7.99
C ASN A 419 20.60 -0.29 -6.99
N GLY A 420 20.36 -1.61 -7.06
CA GLY A 420 20.96 -2.57 -6.15
C GLY A 420 21.29 -3.90 -6.82
N SER A 421 22.11 -4.74 -6.17
CA SER A 421 22.46 -6.05 -6.72
C SER A 421 21.59 -7.18 -6.18
N SER A 422 21.22 -7.15 -4.89
CA SER A 422 20.43 -8.22 -4.27
C SER A 422 19.61 -7.72 -3.08
N GLY A 423 18.42 -8.30 -2.88
CA GLY A 423 17.52 -7.92 -1.80
C GLY A 423 17.02 -6.48 -1.98
N VAL A 424 16.48 -6.16 -3.16
CA VAL A 424 16.09 -4.79 -3.52
C VAL A 424 14.56 -4.66 -3.49
N GLY A 425 14.06 -3.73 -2.71
CA GLY A 425 12.62 -3.43 -2.65
C GLY A 425 12.31 -1.93 -2.76
N GLY A 426 11.25 -1.59 -3.45
CA GLY A 426 10.84 -0.19 -3.60
C GLY A 426 10.45 0.47 -2.28
N ILE A 427 10.00 -0.30 -1.29
CA ILE A 427 9.74 0.16 0.07
C ILE A 427 10.76 -0.45 1.03
N SER A 428 10.87 -1.78 1.08
CA SER A 428 11.76 -2.47 2.02
C SER A 428 12.67 -3.47 1.32
N GLY A 429 13.95 -3.49 1.65
CA GLY A 429 14.88 -4.52 1.18
C GLY A 429 14.53 -5.90 1.77
N SER A 430 14.08 -5.94 3.02
CA SER A 430 13.56 -7.12 3.72
C SER A 430 12.64 -6.66 4.86
N GLY A 431 11.45 -7.26 4.91
CA GLY A 431 10.42 -6.98 5.91
C GLY A 431 9.05 -6.71 5.32
N SER A 432 8.01 -6.85 6.14
CA SER A 432 6.62 -6.67 5.73
C SER A 432 6.31 -5.21 5.36
N VAL A 433 5.44 -5.06 4.38
CA VAL A 433 5.03 -3.75 3.84
C VAL A 433 3.51 -3.66 3.83
N GLN A 434 2.96 -2.56 4.36
CA GLN A 434 1.52 -2.33 4.42
C GLN A 434 1.17 -0.90 4.02
N ASN A 435 0.11 -0.74 3.23
CA ASN A 435 -0.45 0.56 2.84
C ASN A 435 0.61 1.55 2.31
N CYS A 436 1.54 1.06 1.47
CA CYS A 436 2.63 1.85 0.94
C CYS A 436 2.47 2.10 -0.56
N ILE A 437 3.07 3.20 -1.03
CA ILE A 437 3.02 3.61 -2.43
C ILE A 437 4.44 3.67 -3.00
N VAL A 438 4.64 3.10 -4.19
CA VAL A 438 5.86 3.22 -4.98
C VAL A 438 5.53 3.88 -6.32
N GLU A 439 6.11 5.03 -6.59
CA GLU A 439 6.09 5.72 -7.91
C GLU A 439 7.48 5.74 -8.54
N GLY A 440 8.49 5.31 -7.80
CA GLY A 440 9.89 5.39 -8.19
C GLY A 440 10.36 4.24 -9.06
N LYS A 441 11.58 4.39 -9.58
CA LYS A 441 12.27 3.36 -10.37
C LYS A 441 13.02 2.40 -9.45
N VAL A 442 12.76 1.10 -9.58
CA VAL A 442 13.44 0.05 -8.83
C VAL A 442 14.23 -0.86 -9.78
N VAL A 443 15.53 -0.98 -9.59
CA VAL A 443 16.41 -1.83 -10.39
C VAL A 443 17.19 -2.77 -9.47
N GLY A 444 17.09 -4.07 -9.72
CA GLY A 444 17.80 -5.10 -8.97
C GLY A 444 18.29 -6.21 -9.91
N VAL A 445 19.25 -7.04 -9.44
CA VAL A 445 19.78 -8.17 -10.22
C VAL A 445 19.23 -9.50 -9.69
N THR A 446 19.22 -9.68 -8.36
CA THR A 446 18.70 -10.89 -7.71
C THR A 446 17.86 -10.52 -6.49
N ASN A 447 16.81 -11.28 -6.20
CA ASN A 447 15.93 -11.07 -5.08
C ASN A 447 15.46 -9.61 -5.02
N PHE A 448 14.70 -9.17 -6.01
CA PHE A 448 14.15 -7.81 -6.02
C PHE A 448 12.64 -7.81 -6.26
N GLY A 449 11.97 -6.83 -5.71
CA GLY A 449 10.54 -6.64 -5.84
C GLY A 449 10.15 -5.17 -5.82
N ILE A 450 8.95 -4.86 -6.28
CA ILE A 450 8.43 -3.48 -6.27
C ILE A 450 8.31 -2.95 -4.84
N PHE A 451 7.89 -3.79 -3.89
CA PHE A 451 7.69 -3.41 -2.50
C PHE A 451 8.77 -3.96 -1.58
N THR A 452 9.06 -5.24 -1.65
CA THR A 452 10.07 -5.91 -0.81
C THR A 452 11.02 -6.75 -1.65
N GLY A 453 12.29 -6.80 -1.25
CA GLY A 453 13.32 -7.62 -1.88
C GLY A 453 13.40 -9.05 -1.32
N SER A 454 12.51 -9.43 -0.41
CA SER A 454 12.41 -10.75 0.21
C SER A 454 10.98 -11.30 0.10
N GLU A 455 10.78 -12.57 0.52
CA GLU A 455 9.47 -13.24 0.52
C GLU A 455 8.54 -12.77 1.68
N ASP A 456 8.67 -11.54 2.13
CA ASP A 456 7.88 -10.99 3.23
C ASP A 456 6.47 -10.56 2.75
N SER A 457 5.54 -10.44 3.70
CA SER A 457 4.16 -10.09 3.40
C SER A 457 4.00 -8.65 2.93
N VAL A 458 3.22 -8.46 1.88
CA VAL A 458 2.83 -7.14 1.37
C VAL A 458 1.31 -7.06 1.39
N SER A 459 0.73 -6.03 2.01
CA SER A 459 -0.71 -5.78 2.02
C SER A 459 -1.03 -4.34 1.67
N ASP A 460 -2.18 -4.14 1.03
CA ASP A 460 -2.76 -2.83 0.72
C ASP A 460 -1.79 -1.80 0.10
N SER A 461 -0.78 -2.27 -0.66
CA SER A 461 0.28 -1.43 -1.18
C SER A 461 0.16 -1.25 -2.69
N TYR A 462 0.59 -0.08 -3.21
CA TYR A 462 0.29 0.39 -4.54
C TYR A 462 1.53 0.81 -5.32
N TYR A 463 1.61 0.44 -6.60
CA TYR A 463 2.67 0.84 -7.52
C TYR A 463 2.13 1.73 -8.64
N TYR A 464 2.73 2.93 -8.78
CA TYR A 464 2.45 3.88 -9.86
C TYR A 464 3.68 4.00 -10.76
N GLY A 465 3.95 2.98 -11.55
CA GLY A 465 5.10 2.98 -12.46
C GLY A 465 4.66 2.57 -13.86
N GLY A 466 5.55 2.79 -14.84
CA GLY A 466 5.34 2.34 -16.21
C GLY A 466 5.07 0.83 -16.31
N SER A 467 4.70 0.36 -17.51
CA SER A 467 4.36 -1.03 -17.81
C SER A 467 5.25 -2.04 -17.08
N LEU A 468 4.64 -3.01 -16.41
CA LEU A 468 5.36 -4.15 -15.79
C LEU A 468 6.23 -4.94 -16.80
N SER A 469 6.01 -4.74 -18.10
CA SER A 469 6.82 -5.32 -19.18
C SER A 469 8.27 -4.79 -19.21
N ASP A 470 8.53 -3.62 -18.61
CA ASP A 470 9.88 -3.03 -18.54
C ASP A 470 10.69 -3.53 -17.33
N LEU A 471 10.06 -4.29 -16.45
CA LEU A 471 10.68 -4.94 -15.31
C LEU A 471 11.03 -6.38 -15.74
N THR A 472 12.27 -6.59 -16.17
CA THR A 472 12.81 -7.95 -16.33
C THR A 472 13.05 -8.54 -14.94
N PHE A 473 12.04 -9.26 -14.42
CA PHE A 473 12.19 -10.05 -13.20
C PHE A 473 13.13 -11.24 -13.48
N THR A 474 14.37 -11.12 -13.08
CA THR A 474 15.36 -12.22 -13.15
C THR A 474 15.56 -12.92 -11.80
N GLY A 475 14.59 -12.87 -10.93
CA GLY A 475 14.59 -13.51 -9.61
C GLY A 475 13.54 -14.61 -9.52
N ASN A 476 13.73 -15.52 -8.58
CA ASN A 476 12.97 -16.76 -8.35
C ASN A 476 11.54 -16.53 -7.81
N ASP A 477 10.84 -15.52 -8.31
CA ASP A 477 9.53 -15.06 -7.83
C ASP A 477 8.34 -15.78 -8.47
N SER A 478 8.51 -17.07 -8.81
CA SER A 478 7.37 -17.87 -9.29
C SER A 478 6.39 -18.28 -8.19
N THR A 479 6.63 -17.93 -6.93
CA THR A 479 5.79 -18.37 -5.80
C THR A 479 5.57 -17.33 -4.69
N SER A 480 6.22 -16.17 -4.69
CA SER A 480 5.88 -15.18 -3.70
C SER A 480 4.51 -14.61 -4.02
N THR A 481 3.69 -14.70 -3.05
CA THR A 481 2.36 -14.16 -2.93
C THR A 481 2.39 -12.66 -3.21
N ILE A 482 2.49 -12.28 -4.50
CA ILE A 482 2.17 -10.93 -4.95
C ILE A 482 0.65 -10.82 -4.84
N ILE A 483 0.18 -10.93 -3.60
CA ILE A 483 -1.21 -10.72 -3.25
C ILE A 483 -1.39 -9.23 -3.18
N ASN A 484 -2.12 -8.70 -4.15
CA ASN A 484 -2.52 -7.30 -4.28
C ASN A 484 -1.45 -6.30 -4.72
N ILE A 485 -0.67 -6.61 -5.77
CA ILE A 485 -0.18 -5.51 -6.60
C ILE A 485 -1.38 -4.97 -7.36
N LYS A 486 -2.05 -4.01 -6.77
CA LYS A 486 -2.90 -3.12 -7.54
C LYS A 486 -1.94 -2.20 -8.27
N ASN A 487 -1.86 -2.34 -9.59
CA ASN A 487 -1.17 -1.37 -10.43
C ASN A 487 -2.11 -0.16 -10.52
N LEU A 488 -2.01 0.72 -9.54
CA LEU A 488 -2.81 1.93 -9.47
C LEU A 488 -2.00 3.08 -10.06
N ALA A 489 -2.03 3.20 -11.36
CA ALA A 489 -1.82 4.51 -11.95
C ALA A 489 -3.08 5.36 -11.78
N THR A 490 -3.91 5.11 -10.74
CA THR A 490 -5.02 5.97 -10.30
C THR A 490 -6.14 5.22 -9.60
N PRO A 491 -7.02 5.90 -8.89
CA PRO A 491 -7.93 5.34 -7.89
C PRO A 491 -9.17 4.62 -8.46
N THR A 492 -9.07 3.91 -9.55
CA THR A 492 -10.18 3.13 -10.13
C THR A 492 -9.83 1.68 -10.42
N ASP A 493 -8.98 1.07 -9.62
CA ASP A 493 -8.79 -0.38 -9.69
C ASP A 493 -9.90 -1.10 -8.93
N TYR A 494 -10.77 -1.74 -9.67
CA TYR A 494 -11.81 -2.59 -9.10
C TYR A 494 -11.37 -4.04 -9.13
N ALA A 495 -11.25 -4.64 -7.95
CA ALA A 495 -11.08 -6.07 -7.83
C ALA A 495 -12.43 -6.76 -8.03
N LEU A 496 -12.63 -7.39 -9.18
CA LEU A 496 -13.79 -8.21 -9.46
C LEU A 496 -13.54 -9.64 -8.98
N GLN A 497 -14.36 -10.13 -8.06
CA GLN A 497 -14.37 -11.52 -7.65
C GLN A 497 -15.11 -12.32 -8.73
N ILE A 498 -14.38 -12.97 -9.63
CA ILE A 498 -14.92 -13.76 -10.75
C ILE A 498 -14.71 -15.28 -10.59
N GLY A 499 -14.44 -15.77 -9.38
CA GLY A 499 -14.24 -17.19 -9.10
C GLY A 499 -14.87 -17.63 -7.80
N THR A 500 -15.11 -18.94 -7.66
CA THR A 500 -15.98 -19.51 -6.61
C THR A 500 -15.28 -19.95 -5.35
N CYS A 501 -13.97 -20.09 -5.31
CA CYS A 501 -13.26 -20.61 -4.14
C CYS A 501 -11.76 -20.48 -4.23
N GLY A 502 -11.14 -20.06 -3.14
CA GLY A 502 -9.72 -20.22 -2.89
C GLY A 502 -8.82 -19.34 -3.77
N ASP A 503 -7.61 -19.16 -3.33
CA ASP A 503 -6.64 -18.16 -3.82
C ASP A 503 -6.24 -18.20 -5.30
N SER A 504 -6.67 -19.20 -6.07
CA SER A 504 -6.36 -19.36 -7.49
C SER A 504 -7.38 -18.76 -8.46
N ALA A 505 -8.53 -18.28 -7.98
CA ALA A 505 -9.64 -17.81 -8.82
C ALA A 505 -9.92 -16.31 -8.76
N ARG A 506 -9.02 -15.52 -8.19
CA ARG A 506 -9.09 -14.06 -8.23
C ARG A 506 -8.40 -13.53 -9.48
N SER A 507 -9.15 -13.35 -10.55
CA SER A 507 -8.70 -12.48 -11.63
C SER A 507 -8.97 -11.04 -11.23
N THR A 508 -7.95 -10.34 -10.75
CA THR A 508 -8.01 -8.88 -10.63
C THR A 508 -7.82 -8.29 -12.02
N LEU A 509 -8.90 -7.76 -12.57
CA LEU A 509 -8.83 -6.90 -13.73
C LEU A 509 -8.52 -5.48 -13.22
N SER A 510 -7.24 -5.10 -13.27
CA SER A 510 -6.78 -3.76 -12.95
C SER A 510 -6.82 -2.89 -14.19
N TYR A 511 -7.63 -1.84 -14.19
CA TYR A 511 -7.65 -0.84 -15.25
C TYR A 511 -7.45 0.55 -14.66
N THR A 512 -6.52 1.28 -15.23
CA THR A 512 -6.31 2.67 -14.88
C THR A 512 -6.98 3.55 -15.91
N THR A 513 -8.00 4.27 -15.52
CA THR A 513 -8.74 5.20 -16.38
C THR A 513 -8.30 6.64 -16.23
N TYR A 514 -7.45 6.95 -15.26
CA TYR A 514 -6.97 8.33 -15.03
C TYR A 514 -6.08 8.81 -16.15
N ILE A 515 -6.35 10.03 -16.55
CA ILE A 515 -5.52 10.79 -17.46
C ILE A 515 -5.31 12.16 -16.84
N ASP A 516 -4.05 12.56 -16.66
CA ASP A 516 -3.74 13.89 -16.17
C ASP A 516 -3.92 14.91 -17.29
N PHE A 517 -4.95 15.72 -17.18
CA PHE A 517 -5.20 16.85 -18.07
C PHE A 517 -4.61 18.18 -17.55
N GLY A 518 -3.87 18.18 -16.43
CA GLY A 518 -3.29 19.38 -15.84
C GLY A 518 -2.28 20.07 -16.79
N GLU A 519 -1.49 19.29 -17.52
CA GLU A 519 -0.60 19.83 -18.55
C GLU A 519 -1.35 20.55 -19.68
N LEU A 520 -2.55 20.11 -20.04
CA LEU A 520 -3.36 20.72 -21.09
C LEU A 520 -3.78 22.16 -20.71
N ASN A 521 -4.10 22.39 -19.45
CA ASN A 521 -4.40 23.71 -18.93
C ASN A 521 -3.18 24.64 -19.04
N ASN A 522 -1.99 24.17 -18.70
CA ASN A 522 -0.75 24.92 -18.81
C ASN A 522 -0.41 25.25 -20.27
N VAL A 523 -0.67 24.32 -21.18
CA VAL A 523 -0.44 24.51 -22.62
C VAL A 523 -1.38 25.57 -23.20
N LEU A 524 -2.66 25.54 -22.89
CA LEU A 524 -3.64 26.50 -23.37
C LEU A 524 -3.43 27.90 -22.76
N SER A 525 -2.98 27.97 -21.51
CA SER A 525 -2.63 29.25 -20.87
C SER A 525 -1.41 29.92 -21.51
N SER A 526 -0.45 29.14 -22.03
CA SER A 526 0.72 29.65 -22.75
C SER A 526 0.45 30.01 -24.22
N GLY A 527 -0.70 29.61 -24.78
CA GLY A 527 -1.16 29.91 -26.15
C GLY A 527 -1.25 28.67 -27.02
N ILE A 528 -2.44 28.45 -27.61
CA ILE A 528 -2.71 27.30 -28.49
C ILE A 528 -1.87 27.30 -29.77
N GLU A 529 -1.38 28.49 -30.16
CA GLU A 529 -0.53 28.74 -31.33
C GLU A 529 0.95 28.35 -31.11
N ASN A 530 1.35 27.98 -29.90
CA ASN A 530 2.74 27.66 -29.61
C ASN A 530 3.20 26.33 -30.24
N ALA A 531 4.44 26.27 -30.70
CA ALA A 531 4.99 25.15 -31.47
C ALA A 531 4.95 23.79 -30.75
N GLY A 532 4.89 23.72 -29.44
CA GLY A 532 4.80 22.46 -28.67
C GLY A 532 3.37 21.99 -28.35
N THR A 533 2.35 22.80 -28.68
CA THR A 533 0.96 22.52 -28.27
C THR A 533 0.41 21.28 -28.97
N ILE A 534 0.66 21.13 -30.27
CA ILE A 534 0.17 19.97 -31.05
C ILE A 534 0.79 18.67 -30.53
N GLU A 535 2.11 18.67 -30.27
CA GLU A 535 2.80 17.49 -29.73
C GLU A 535 2.23 17.04 -28.38
N LYS A 536 1.92 17.98 -27.50
CA LYS A 536 1.31 17.68 -26.19
C LYS A 536 -0.12 17.16 -26.32
N ILE A 537 -0.91 17.72 -27.23
CA ILE A 537 -2.25 17.19 -27.52
C ILE A 537 -2.15 15.80 -28.14
N ASP A 538 -1.22 15.57 -29.07
CA ASP A 538 -1.00 14.25 -29.69
C ASP A 538 -0.58 13.20 -28.64
N ASN A 539 0.26 13.58 -27.67
CA ASN A 539 0.61 12.70 -26.55
C ASN A 539 -0.60 12.34 -25.70
N LEU A 540 -1.49 13.29 -25.40
CA LEU A 540 -2.72 13.02 -24.66
C LEU A 540 -3.69 12.14 -25.46
N VAL A 541 -3.83 12.37 -26.77
CA VAL A 541 -4.63 11.50 -27.66
C VAL A 541 -4.09 10.07 -27.63
N ASN A 542 -2.76 9.90 -27.70
CA ASN A 542 -2.14 8.58 -27.62
C ASN A 542 -2.39 7.91 -26.25
N ILE A 543 -2.30 8.67 -25.14
CA ILE A 543 -2.60 8.15 -23.80
C ILE A 543 -4.06 7.70 -23.72
N VAL A 544 -5.02 8.51 -24.22
CA VAL A 544 -6.44 8.14 -24.26
C VAL A 544 -6.64 6.87 -25.09
N ALA A 545 -6.02 6.79 -26.27
CA ALA A 545 -6.12 5.61 -27.15
C ALA A 545 -5.56 4.34 -26.51
N MET A 546 -4.44 4.44 -25.76
CA MET A 546 -3.91 3.32 -24.98
C MET A 546 -4.90 2.87 -23.92
N LYS A 547 -5.51 3.80 -23.18
CA LYS A 547 -6.51 3.49 -22.16
C LYS A 547 -7.78 2.86 -22.74
N GLN A 548 -8.25 3.35 -23.88
CA GLN A 548 -9.35 2.72 -24.62
C GLN A 548 -9.02 1.28 -25.02
N THR A 549 -7.79 1.02 -25.46
CA THR A 549 -7.31 -0.32 -25.82
C THR A 549 -7.25 -1.24 -24.60
N GLU A 550 -6.74 -0.74 -23.47
CA GLU A 550 -6.72 -1.48 -22.20
C GLU A 550 -8.13 -1.87 -21.75
N LEU A 551 -9.08 -0.92 -21.75
CA LEU A 551 -10.47 -1.17 -21.40
C LEU A 551 -11.14 -2.16 -22.38
N GLY A 552 -10.94 -1.99 -23.69
CA GLY A 552 -11.46 -2.91 -24.70
C GLY A 552 -10.94 -4.33 -24.53
N THR A 553 -9.64 -4.48 -24.22
CA THR A 553 -9.06 -5.79 -23.90
C THR A 553 -9.68 -6.40 -22.63
N GLY A 554 -9.97 -5.57 -21.65
CA GLY A 554 -10.63 -5.97 -20.43
C GLY A 554 -12.06 -6.42 -20.61
N ILE A 555 -12.81 -5.70 -21.41
CA ILE A 555 -14.18 -6.07 -21.80
C ILE A 555 -14.17 -7.44 -22.45
N ASN A 556 -13.32 -7.68 -23.45
CA ASN A 556 -13.21 -8.97 -24.13
C ASN A 556 -12.83 -10.12 -23.16
N ARG A 557 -11.97 -9.85 -22.19
CA ARG A 557 -11.61 -10.84 -21.15
C ARG A 557 -12.78 -11.13 -20.21
N LEU A 558 -13.52 -10.11 -19.78
CA LEU A 558 -14.72 -10.31 -18.97
C LEU A 558 -15.81 -11.08 -19.70
N GLU A 559 -16.02 -10.82 -20.98
CA GLU A 559 -16.94 -11.59 -21.81
C GLU A 559 -16.53 -13.07 -21.89
N SER A 560 -15.24 -13.35 -22.09
CA SER A 560 -14.72 -14.72 -22.07
C SER A 560 -14.91 -15.41 -20.71
N VAL A 561 -14.71 -14.68 -19.62
CA VAL A 561 -14.94 -15.18 -18.26
C VAL A 561 -16.43 -15.45 -18.00
N LEU A 562 -17.31 -14.58 -18.47
CA LEU A 562 -18.77 -14.79 -18.37
C LEU A 562 -19.20 -16.07 -19.10
N GLU A 563 -18.65 -16.33 -20.28
CA GLU A 563 -18.92 -17.57 -21.03
C GLU A 563 -18.41 -18.81 -20.27
N GLU A 564 -17.22 -18.72 -19.66
CA GLU A 564 -16.68 -19.79 -18.83
C GLU A 564 -17.54 -20.03 -17.59
N ILE A 565 -17.92 -18.97 -16.86
CA ILE A 565 -18.80 -19.05 -15.68
C ILE A 565 -20.13 -19.71 -16.05
N SER A 566 -20.76 -19.27 -17.14
CA SER A 566 -22.02 -19.85 -17.62
C SER A 566 -21.88 -21.32 -17.95
N THR A 567 -20.79 -21.71 -18.59
CA THR A 567 -20.49 -23.11 -18.90
C THR A 567 -20.31 -23.94 -17.63
N GLN A 568 -19.56 -23.47 -16.66
CA GLN A 568 -19.34 -24.14 -15.38
C GLN A 568 -20.64 -24.25 -14.57
N TYR A 569 -21.44 -23.18 -14.53
CA TYR A 569 -22.76 -23.16 -13.93
C TYR A 569 -23.67 -24.25 -14.52
N ASN A 570 -23.81 -24.30 -15.85
CA ASN A 570 -24.65 -25.26 -16.54
C ASN A 570 -24.17 -26.71 -16.30
N ASN A 571 -22.87 -26.95 -16.31
CA ASN A 571 -22.29 -28.26 -16.02
C ASN A 571 -22.59 -28.72 -14.58
N LEU A 572 -22.50 -27.82 -13.59
CA LEU A 572 -22.83 -28.13 -12.21
C LEU A 572 -24.31 -28.33 -11.99
N VAL A 573 -25.18 -27.55 -12.63
CA VAL A 573 -26.63 -27.74 -12.58
C VAL A 573 -27.02 -29.11 -13.15
N SER A 574 -26.49 -29.46 -14.34
CA SER A 574 -26.69 -30.75 -14.97
C SER A 574 -26.20 -31.91 -14.11
N SER A 575 -25.00 -31.80 -13.55
CA SER A 575 -24.41 -32.82 -12.66
C SER A 575 -25.25 -32.99 -11.37
N ARG A 576 -25.70 -31.88 -10.78
CA ARG A 576 -26.57 -31.92 -9.59
C ARG A 576 -27.93 -32.55 -9.92
N SER A 577 -28.51 -32.19 -11.08
CA SER A 577 -29.76 -32.81 -11.56
C SER A 577 -29.63 -34.34 -11.68
N THR A 578 -28.56 -34.81 -12.35
CA THR A 578 -28.29 -36.25 -12.49
C THR A 578 -28.18 -36.97 -11.12
N LEU A 579 -27.60 -36.30 -10.12
CA LEU A 579 -27.43 -36.89 -8.79
C LEU A 579 -28.72 -36.85 -7.94
N ARG A 580 -29.50 -35.79 -8.03
CA ARG A 580 -30.57 -35.49 -7.07
C ARG A 580 -31.97 -35.58 -7.61
N ASP A 581 -32.19 -35.30 -8.90
CA ASP A 581 -33.54 -35.27 -9.47
C ASP A 581 -34.12 -36.67 -9.62
N ALA A 582 -35.41 -36.79 -9.41
CA ALA A 582 -36.15 -38.04 -9.53
C ALA A 582 -36.75 -38.23 -10.92
N ASP A 583 -36.69 -39.45 -11.43
CA ASP A 583 -37.51 -39.82 -12.58
C ASP A 583 -38.97 -39.92 -12.13
N MET A 584 -39.77 -38.94 -12.55
CA MET A 584 -41.18 -38.86 -12.15
C MET A 584 -42.01 -40.01 -12.66
N ALA A 585 -41.62 -40.68 -13.77
CA ALA A 585 -42.33 -41.85 -14.26
C ALA A 585 -42.08 -43.07 -13.37
N GLU A 586 -40.81 -43.25 -12.93
CA GLU A 586 -40.45 -44.30 -11.98
C GLU A 586 -41.11 -44.08 -10.63
N VAL A 587 -41.01 -42.89 -10.06
CA VAL A 587 -41.59 -42.54 -8.75
C VAL A 587 -43.10 -42.66 -8.76
N SER A 588 -43.80 -42.26 -9.84
CA SER A 588 -45.26 -42.43 -9.97
C SER A 588 -45.65 -43.89 -10.04
N SER A 589 -44.88 -44.71 -10.76
CA SER A 589 -45.10 -46.15 -10.83
C SER A 589 -44.92 -46.81 -9.46
N ASP A 590 -43.90 -46.44 -8.73
CA ASP A 590 -43.64 -46.91 -7.37
C ASP A 590 -44.73 -46.45 -6.39
N TYR A 591 -45.20 -45.24 -6.48
CA TYR A 591 -46.32 -44.73 -5.70
C TYR A 591 -47.58 -45.59 -5.88
N ILE A 592 -47.99 -45.83 -7.13
CA ILE A 592 -49.15 -46.64 -7.44
C ILE A 592 -48.96 -48.06 -6.93
N ARG A 593 -47.81 -48.68 -7.13
CA ARG A 593 -47.46 -50.00 -6.64
C ARG A 593 -47.59 -50.10 -5.12
N GLN A 594 -47.02 -49.16 -4.40
CA GLN A 594 -47.03 -49.13 -2.93
C GLN A 594 -48.44 -48.86 -2.39
N GLN A 595 -49.25 -48.05 -3.06
CA GLN A 595 -50.66 -47.84 -2.71
C GLN A 595 -51.47 -49.13 -2.83
N ILE A 596 -51.24 -49.88 -3.91
CA ILE A 596 -51.88 -51.18 -4.09
C ILE A 596 -51.42 -52.17 -3.01
N LEU A 597 -50.11 -52.23 -2.73
CA LEU A 597 -49.56 -53.13 -1.70
C LEU A 597 -50.04 -52.76 -0.30
N GLN A 598 -50.18 -51.47 0.00
CA GLN A 598 -50.77 -51.03 1.29
C GLN A 598 -52.19 -51.49 1.47
N GLN A 599 -53.01 -51.31 0.44
CA GLN A 599 -54.44 -51.81 0.48
C GLN A 599 -54.49 -53.31 0.60
N ALA A 600 -53.67 -54.06 -0.14
CA ALA A 600 -53.60 -55.52 -0.07
C ALA A 600 -53.15 -56.01 1.32
N SER A 601 -52.08 -55.36 1.86
CA SER A 601 -51.59 -55.73 3.22
C SER A 601 -52.58 -55.41 4.32
N ALA A 602 -53.33 -54.30 4.20
CA ALA A 602 -54.45 -54.00 5.13
C ALA A 602 -55.57 -55.08 5.09
N THR A 603 -55.92 -55.50 3.86
CA THR A 603 -56.93 -56.56 3.67
C THR A 603 -56.43 -57.91 4.22
N LEU A 604 -55.18 -58.28 3.94
CA LEU A 604 -54.57 -59.49 4.47
C LEU A 604 -54.45 -59.45 6.00
N MET A 605 -54.15 -58.32 6.60
CA MET A 605 -54.11 -58.16 8.05
C MET A 605 -55.48 -58.33 8.68
N ALA A 606 -56.55 -57.79 8.06
CA ALA A 606 -57.94 -58.02 8.49
C ALA A 606 -58.34 -59.51 8.44
N THR A 607 -57.99 -60.19 7.34
CA THR A 607 -58.23 -61.62 7.16
C THR A 607 -57.43 -62.49 8.15
N ALA A 608 -56.13 -62.15 8.35
CA ALA A 608 -55.26 -62.83 9.31
C ALA A 608 -55.76 -62.70 10.76
N ASN A 609 -56.36 -61.57 11.13
CA ASN A 609 -56.92 -61.32 12.44
C ASN A 609 -58.26 -62.11 12.66
N GLN A 610 -58.96 -62.42 11.58
CA GLN A 610 -60.19 -63.26 11.67
C GLN A 610 -59.87 -64.75 11.79
N SER A 611 -58.71 -65.20 11.32
CA SER A 611 -58.32 -66.62 11.32
C SER A 611 -58.34 -67.30 12.72
N PRO A 612 -57.81 -66.66 13.80
CA PRO A 612 -57.93 -67.26 15.16
C PRO A 612 -59.37 -67.33 15.69
N ALA A 613 -60.23 -66.36 15.32
CA ALA A 613 -61.62 -66.33 15.73
C ALA A 613 -62.42 -67.47 15.07
N ILE A 614 -62.16 -67.78 13.80
CA ILE A 614 -62.73 -68.88 13.08
C ILE A 614 -62.24 -70.21 13.68
N ALA A 615 -60.96 -70.32 14.04
CA ALA A 615 -60.42 -71.49 14.70
C ALA A 615 -61.07 -71.76 16.10
N LEU A 616 -61.40 -70.69 16.84
CA LEU A 616 -62.08 -70.78 18.14
C LEU A 616 -63.55 -71.19 18.03
N GLN A 617 -64.20 -70.94 16.89
CA GLN A 617 -65.55 -71.36 16.60
C GLN A 617 -65.64 -72.83 16.16
N LEU A 618 -64.55 -73.44 15.76
CA LEU A 618 -64.44 -74.83 15.31
C LEU A 618 -64.00 -75.78 16.41
N ILE A 619 -63.64 -75.29 17.59
CA ILE A 619 -63.36 -76.05 18.81
C ILE A 619 -64.56 -75.95 19.74
#